data_e3e1abe0caacf8621bc33f5c65962fee
#
_entry.id   e3e1abe0caacf8621bc33f5c65962fee
#
_cell.length_a   1.000
_cell.length_b   1.000
_cell.length_c   1.000
_cell.angle_alpha   90.00
_cell.angle_beta   90.00
_cell.angle_gamma   90.00
#
_symmetry.space_group_name_H-M   'P 1'
#
loop_
_entity.id
_entity.type
_entity.pdbx_description
1 polymer ?
#
loop_
_entity_poly.entity_id
_entity_poly.type
_entity_poly.pdbx_seq_one_letter_code
_entity_poly.pdbx_strand_id
1 'polypeptide(L)'
;ISHTCSRTRQLKLESYDRLFPNQDTMPKGGFGNLIALPLQKVPRENGCSVFVDAELHPYNDQWAFLASIRPMAPQDIEPTVLRATGRAHPLDVTFIDEEDLATPWKRSAPSTKKLPGTMPKSLTVTLGNLIYFEKAQLPQSLANRLIRLAAFQNPEFYRAQAMRMSVWDKPRVIGNAENYPQHIALPRGCLDAAQELLRDNGIRCELRDERYGGEPLDVTFVGKLRPDQQSAVAAMLSYDAGVLCAPTAFGKTVAAATMIARRGVNAVVLVHRTELLKQWQERLQAFLGIGKGTIGTIGGGKAKATGKIDIAVMQSLSRQGEVNSLVENYGHVIVDECHHVG
;
A
#
# COMPACT_ATOMS: atom_id res chain seq x y z
N ILE A 1 11.70 4.29 13.24
CA ILE A 1 10.60 4.64 12.32
C ILE A 1 9.57 3.52 12.31
N SER A 2 9.86 2.33 11.79
CA SER A 2 8.90 1.21 11.74
C SER A 2 8.29 0.87 13.11
N HIS A 3 9.08 0.91 14.18
CA HIS A 3 8.59 0.74 15.55
C HIS A 3 7.57 1.82 15.94
N THR A 4 7.86 3.09 15.64
CA THR A 4 6.96 4.20 15.91
C THR A 4 5.68 4.06 15.09
N CYS A 5 5.80 3.78 13.78
CA CYS A 5 4.64 3.56 12.90
C CYS A 5 3.75 2.40 13.35
N SER A 6 4.32 1.33 13.93
CA SER A 6 3.52 0.20 14.44
C SER A 6 2.73 0.54 15.72
N ARG A 7 3.12 1.59 16.45
CA ARG A 7 2.51 1.99 17.70
C ARG A 7 1.63 3.23 17.60
N THR A 8 1.93 4.10 16.65
CA THR A 8 1.25 5.40 16.51
C THR A 8 0.51 5.44 15.17
N ARG A 9 -0.83 5.39 15.24
CA ARG A 9 -1.70 5.34 14.06
C ARG A 9 -1.54 6.55 13.14
N GLN A 10 -1.21 7.71 13.71
CA GLN A 10 -1.07 8.97 12.98
C GLN A 10 0.22 9.07 12.16
N LEU A 11 1.22 8.23 12.47
CA LEU A 11 2.50 8.24 11.77
C LEU A 11 2.60 7.05 10.82
N LYS A 12 2.87 7.32 9.55
CA LYS A 12 3.13 6.35 8.50
C LYS A 12 4.60 6.40 8.09
N LEU A 13 5.07 5.42 7.32
CA LEU A 13 6.44 5.45 6.77
C LEU A 13 6.68 6.66 5.87
N GLU A 14 5.65 7.19 5.23
CA GLU A 14 5.66 8.44 4.46
C GLU A 14 6.04 9.67 5.30
N SER A 15 5.81 9.63 6.62
CA SER A 15 6.24 10.69 7.54
C SER A 15 7.75 10.78 7.70
N TYR A 16 8.47 9.77 7.20
CA TYR A 16 9.93 9.79 7.17
C TYR A 16 10.45 10.62 6.01
N ASP A 17 11.08 11.75 6.31
CA ASP A 17 11.81 12.54 5.31
C ASP A 17 13.28 12.08 5.23
N ARG A 18 14.02 12.27 6.29
CA ARG A 18 15.45 11.92 6.33
C ARG A 18 15.98 11.82 7.76
N LEU A 19 17.10 11.14 7.93
CA LEU A 19 17.90 11.20 9.16
C LEU A 19 19.00 12.25 9.02
N PHE A 20 19.30 12.93 10.11
CA PHE A 20 20.40 13.90 10.16
C PHE A 20 21.52 13.40 11.08
N PRO A 21 22.79 13.63 10.70
CA PRO A 21 23.24 14.12 9.39
C PRO A 21 23.03 13.08 8.28
N ASN A 22 22.73 13.53 7.05
CA ASN A 22 22.58 12.64 5.90
C ASN A 22 23.78 12.71 4.94
N GLN A 23 24.87 13.29 5.39
CA GLN A 23 26.14 13.36 4.68
C GLN A 23 27.30 13.16 5.66
N ASP A 24 28.30 12.41 5.26
CA ASP A 24 29.49 12.10 6.09
C ASP A 24 30.54 13.21 6.01
N THR A 25 30.53 14.01 4.96
CA THR A 25 31.49 15.07 4.73
C THR A 25 30.79 16.37 4.34
N MET A 26 31.36 17.48 4.78
CA MET A 26 30.92 18.80 4.37
C MET A 26 31.69 19.26 3.15
N PRO A 27 31.02 19.66 2.05
CA PRO A 27 31.71 20.22 0.89
C PRO A 27 32.53 21.46 1.27
N LYS A 28 33.72 21.61 0.69
CA LYS A 28 34.58 22.76 0.96
C LYS A 28 33.86 24.05 0.52
N GLY A 29 33.61 24.95 1.48
CA GLY A 29 32.86 26.20 1.24
C GLY A 29 31.35 26.07 1.17
N GLY A 30 30.78 24.87 1.47
CA GLY A 30 29.35 24.64 1.55
C GLY A 30 28.82 24.68 2.99
N PHE A 31 27.51 24.69 3.11
CA PHE A 31 26.82 24.48 4.40
C PHE A 31 26.61 22.99 4.61
N GLY A 32 26.78 22.55 5.85
CA GLY A 32 26.37 21.20 6.27
C GLY A 32 24.82 21.03 6.27
N ASN A 33 24.37 19.90 6.78
CA ASN A 33 22.92 19.70 6.93
C ASN A 33 22.34 20.76 7.88
N LEU A 34 21.31 21.46 7.41
CA LEU A 34 20.54 22.37 8.24
C LEU A 34 19.40 21.61 8.90
N ILE A 35 19.33 21.67 10.24
CA ILE A 35 18.23 21.08 11.02
C ILE A 35 17.36 22.24 11.51
N ALA A 36 16.08 22.20 11.16
CA ALA A 36 15.11 23.13 11.69
C ALA A 36 14.90 22.86 13.19
N LEU A 37 15.15 23.86 14.01
CA LEU A 37 14.86 23.74 15.45
C LEU A 37 13.35 23.84 15.70
N PRO A 38 12.81 23.15 16.70
CA PRO A 38 11.42 23.33 17.11
C PRO A 38 11.18 24.75 17.64
N LEU A 39 9.93 25.15 17.68
CA LEU A 39 9.48 26.43 18.25
C LEU A 39 10.03 27.69 17.54
N GLN A 40 10.50 27.60 16.29
CA GLN A 40 10.84 28.79 15.51
C GLN A 40 9.62 29.71 15.40
N LYS A 41 9.87 31.02 15.51
CA LYS A 41 8.80 32.04 15.68
C LYS A 41 7.71 31.91 14.60
N VAL A 42 8.08 32.07 13.35
CA VAL A 42 7.10 32.09 12.23
C VAL A 42 6.35 30.76 12.08
N PRO A 43 7.00 29.58 12.01
CA PRO A 43 6.29 28.31 11.98
C PRO A 43 5.37 28.08 13.18
N ARG A 44 5.82 28.47 14.38
CA ARG A 44 5.04 28.32 15.62
C ARG A 44 3.78 29.20 15.62
N GLU A 45 3.87 30.45 15.15
CA GLU A 45 2.72 31.35 15.01
C GLU A 45 1.66 30.81 14.06
N ASN A 46 2.06 29.93 13.12
CA ASN A 46 1.17 29.22 12.20
C ASN A 46 0.77 27.81 12.71
N GLY A 47 1.00 27.49 13.97
CA GLY A 47 0.67 26.17 14.54
C GLY A 47 1.58 25.04 14.10
N CYS A 48 2.69 25.35 13.39
CA CYS A 48 3.69 24.39 12.98
C CYS A 48 4.87 24.35 13.96
N SER A 49 5.68 23.26 13.90
CA SER A 49 6.91 23.18 14.71
C SER A 49 6.68 23.26 16.21
N VAL A 50 5.54 22.78 16.69
CA VAL A 50 5.12 22.74 18.09
C VAL A 50 5.22 21.32 18.65
N PHE A 51 5.40 21.18 19.97
CA PHE A 51 5.28 19.89 20.65
C PHE A 51 3.82 19.54 20.84
N VAL A 52 3.49 18.27 20.64
CA VAL A 52 2.14 17.73 20.72
C VAL A 52 2.10 16.53 21.68
N ASP A 53 0.93 16.25 22.23
CA ASP A 53 0.67 15.05 23.04
C ASP A 53 0.50 13.79 22.17
N ALA A 54 0.11 12.67 22.77
CA ALA A 54 -0.10 11.41 22.07
C ALA A 54 -1.28 11.46 21.10
N GLU A 55 -2.22 12.36 21.31
CA GLU A 55 -3.40 12.60 20.48
C GLU A 55 -3.16 13.69 19.41
N LEU A 56 -1.92 14.18 19.30
CA LEU A 56 -1.46 15.25 18.42
C LEU A 56 -2.04 16.64 18.71
N HIS A 57 -2.50 16.88 19.94
CA HIS A 57 -2.90 18.22 20.36
C HIS A 57 -1.66 18.99 20.83
N PRO A 58 -1.50 20.27 20.42
CA PRO A 58 -0.41 21.10 20.92
C PRO A 58 -0.47 21.31 22.43
N TYR A 59 0.65 21.18 23.12
CA TYR A 59 0.74 21.57 24.52
C TYR A 59 0.45 23.06 24.69
N ASN A 60 -0.33 23.43 25.71
CA ASN A 60 -0.70 24.83 25.99
C ASN A 60 0.52 25.70 26.21
N ASP A 61 1.49 25.22 27.01
CA ASP A 61 2.77 25.89 27.25
C ASP A 61 3.90 25.06 26.65
N GLN A 62 4.32 25.45 25.48
CA GLN A 62 5.40 24.82 24.72
C GLN A 62 6.76 24.92 25.40
N TRP A 63 6.99 26.00 26.14
CA TRP A 63 8.26 26.25 26.83
C TRP A 63 8.35 25.47 28.13
N ALA A 64 7.27 25.39 28.90
CA ALA A 64 7.18 24.53 30.05
C ALA A 64 7.37 23.06 29.68
N PHE A 65 6.75 22.61 28.58
CA PHE A 65 6.97 21.26 28.06
C PHE A 65 8.44 21.03 27.69
N LEU A 66 9.05 21.94 26.91
CA LEU A 66 10.47 21.83 26.53
C LEU A 66 11.38 21.77 27.76
N ALA A 67 11.12 22.59 28.79
CA ALA A 67 11.88 22.60 30.04
C ALA A 67 11.70 21.31 30.85
N SER A 68 10.60 20.60 30.69
CA SER A 68 10.32 19.32 31.38
C SER A 68 11.02 18.13 30.76
N ILE A 69 11.48 18.24 29.47
CA ILE A 69 12.15 17.15 28.74
C ILE A 69 13.47 16.83 29.41
N ARG A 70 13.63 15.59 29.87
CA ARG A 70 14.89 15.08 30.40
C ARG A 70 15.71 14.47 29.27
N PRO A 71 16.97 14.87 29.07
CA PRO A 71 17.87 14.20 28.14
C PRO A 71 18.01 12.72 28.52
N MET A 72 18.03 11.89 27.49
CA MET A 72 18.28 10.46 27.67
C MET A 72 19.72 10.26 28.07
N ALA A 73 19.97 9.50 29.15
CA ALA A 73 21.33 9.15 29.56
C ALA A 73 21.92 8.09 28.61
N PRO A 74 23.22 8.06 28.38
CA PRO A 74 23.85 7.08 27.47
C PRO A 74 23.47 5.62 27.78
N GLN A 75 23.31 5.27 29.05
CA GLN A 75 22.91 3.93 29.48
C GLN A 75 21.46 3.57 29.09
N ASP A 76 20.62 4.55 28.79
CA ASP A 76 19.20 4.34 28.41
C ASP A 76 19.04 4.15 26.90
N ILE A 77 20.06 4.51 26.12
CA ILE A 77 20.03 4.45 24.66
C ILE A 77 19.93 3.00 24.20
N GLU A 78 20.85 2.14 24.65
CA GLU A 78 20.90 0.74 24.24
C GLU A 78 19.61 -0.03 24.57
N PRO A 79 19.07 0.01 25.81
CA PRO A 79 17.79 -0.64 26.13
C PRO A 79 16.62 -0.11 25.28
N THR A 80 16.63 1.19 24.96
CA THR A 80 15.58 1.81 24.13
C THR A 80 15.67 1.32 22.69
N VAL A 81 16.88 1.26 22.14
CA VAL A 81 17.14 0.72 20.78
C VAL A 81 16.77 -0.76 20.70
N LEU A 82 17.21 -1.58 21.67
CA LEU A 82 16.89 -3.01 21.71
C LEU A 82 15.37 -3.24 21.80
N ARG A 83 14.64 -2.43 22.55
CA ARG A 83 13.18 -2.47 22.63
C ARG A 83 12.54 -2.08 21.29
N ALA A 84 13.03 -1.04 20.63
CA ALA A 84 12.52 -0.57 19.36
C ALA A 84 12.82 -1.53 18.19
N THR A 85 13.90 -2.29 18.27
CA THR A 85 14.33 -3.26 17.24
C THR A 85 13.89 -4.69 17.53
N GLY A 86 13.19 -4.94 18.65
CA GLY A 86 12.82 -6.28 19.07
C GLY A 86 14.02 -7.10 19.54
N ARG A 87 15.02 -6.45 20.17
CA ARG A 87 16.30 -7.00 20.63
C ARG A 87 17.29 -7.38 19.51
N ALA A 88 17.05 -6.94 18.27
CA ALA A 88 18.10 -6.99 17.26
C ALA A 88 19.06 -5.82 17.43
N HIS A 89 20.34 -6.06 17.17
CA HIS A 89 21.31 -4.95 17.09
C HIS A 89 20.91 -4.01 15.93
N PRO A 90 20.93 -2.68 16.09
CA PRO A 90 20.57 -1.74 15.02
C PRO A 90 21.34 -1.93 13.73
N LEU A 91 22.61 -2.33 13.83
CA LEU A 91 23.49 -2.61 12.70
C LEU A 91 23.20 -3.97 12.02
N ASP A 92 22.39 -4.85 12.64
CA ASP A 92 21.93 -6.09 12.01
C ASP A 92 20.76 -5.83 11.03
N VAL A 93 20.17 -4.65 11.08
CA VAL A 93 19.21 -4.18 10.07
C VAL A 93 20.02 -3.52 8.97
N THR A 94 20.48 -4.30 8.03
CA THR A 94 21.13 -3.77 6.83
C THR A 94 20.09 -2.96 6.04
N PHE A 95 20.11 -1.65 6.21
CA PHE A 95 19.59 -0.74 5.21
C PHE A 95 20.61 -0.72 4.09
N ILE A 96 20.43 -1.57 3.11
CA ILE A 96 21.10 -1.38 1.83
C ILE A 96 20.23 -0.34 1.13
N ASP A 97 20.64 0.92 1.16
CA ASP A 97 20.20 1.88 0.18
C ASP A 97 20.70 1.34 -1.16
N GLU A 98 19.78 0.93 -2.04
CA GLU A 98 20.14 0.43 -3.37
C GLU A 98 20.95 1.49 -4.16
N GLU A 99 20.85 2.74 -3.77
CA GLU A 99 21.60 3.88 -4.32
C GLU A 99 23.11 3.83 -3.98
N ASP A 100 23.47 3.24 -2.84
CA ASP A 100 24.86 3.15 -2.37
C ASP A 100 25.58 1.89 -2.89
N LEU A 101 24.89 1.02 -3.63
CA LEU A 101 25.50 -0.16 -4.21
C LEU A 101 26.38 0.26 -5.40
N ALA A 102 27.68 0.10 -5.27
CA ALA A 102 28.63 0.25 -6.37
C ALA A 102 28.32 -0.66 -7.58
N THR A 103 27.43 -1.64 -7.40
CA THR A 103 26.98 -2.60 -8.41
C THR A 103 25.46 -2.87 -8.28
N PRO A 104 24.58 -1.93 -8.71
CA PRO A 104 23.11 -2.04 -8.53
C PRO A 104 22.49 -3.27 -9.21
N TRP A 105 23.18 -3.85 -10.19
CA TRP A 105 22.76 -5.07 -10.89
C TRP A 105 23.08 -6.37 -10.12
N LYS A 106 23.89 -6.32 -9.08
CA LYS A 106 24.11 -7.44 -8.17
C LYS A 106 23.15 -7.32 -6.99
N ARG A 107 21.89 -7.65 -7.20
CA ARG A 107 20.95 -7.78 -6.10
C ARG A 107 21.45 -8.87 -5.17
N SER A 108 21.84 -8.51 -3.96
CA SER A 108 21.98 -9.49 -2.89
C SER A 108 20.61 -10.12 -2.69
N ALA A 109 20.54 -11.45 -2.73
CA ALA A 109 19.32 -12.14 -2.34
C ALA A 109 18.88 -11.59 -0.96
N PRO A 110 17.59 -11.30 -0.77
CA PRO A 110 17.11 -10.80 0.50
C PRO A 110 17.63 -11.73 1.60
N SER A 111 18.35 -11.15 2.54
CA SER A 111 18.95 -11.91 3.63
C SER A 111 17.82 -12.63 4.38
N THR A 112 17.77 -13.94 4.28
CA THR A 112 16.86 -14.83 5.02
C THR A 112 17.25 -14.94 6.51
N LYS A 113 17.86 -13.87 7.06
CA LYS A 113 18.17 -13.85 8.49
C LYS A 113 16.88 -13.96 9.29
N LYS A 114 16.81 -15.01 10.07
CA LYS A 114 15.72 -15.21 11.03
C LYS A 114 15.55 -13.96 11.87
N LEU A 115 14.31 -13.55 12.05
CA LEU A 115 14.01 -12.40 12.87
C LEU A 115 14.39 -12.67 14.34
N PRO A 116 14.94 -11.67 15.04
CA PRO A 116 15.31 -11.82 16.43
C PRO A 116 14.09 -11.87 17.34
N GLY A 117 14.24 -12.60 18.44
CA GLY A 117 13.19 -12.75 19.45
C GLY A 117 12.42 -14.06 19.34
N THR A 118 11.55 -14.28 20.32
CA THR A 118 10.67 -15.46 20.32
C THR A 118 9.52 -15.26 19.34
N MET A 119 9.43 -16.11 18.33
CA MET A 119 8.34 -16.09 17.36
C MET A 119 7.18 -16.98 17.81
N PRO A 120 5.93 -16.60 17.51
CA PRO A 120 4.78 -17.46 17.75
C PRO A 120 4.86 -18.73 16.86
N LYS A 121 4.30 -19.84 17.32
CA LYS A 121 4.25 -21.09 16.52
C LYS A 121 3.27 -20.97 15.35
N SER A 122 2.16 -20.28 15.56
CA SER A 122 1.18 -19.99 14.53
C SER A 122 0.67 -18.55 14.66
N LEU A 123 0.16 -18.01 13.58
CA LEU A 123 -0.43 -16.69 13.52
C LEU A 123 -1.68 -16.76 12.65
N THR A 124 -2.80 -16.31 13.20
CA THR A 124 -4.04 -16.14 12.42
C THR A 124 -3.96 -14.86 11.62
N VAL A 125 -4.15 -14.98 10.32
CA VAL A 125 -4.13 -13.86 9.36
C VAL A 125 -5.49 -13.75 8.71
N THR A 126 -6.18 -12.63 8.92
CA THR A 126 -7.50 -12.42 8.32
C THR A 126 -7.36 -11.73 6.97
N LEU A 127 -7.88 -12.35 5.93
CA LEU A 127 -7.92 -11.81 4.57
C LEU A 127 -9.30 -11.22 4.30
N GLY A 128 -9.38 -9.91 4.23
CA GLY A 128 -10.56 -9.15 3.88
C GLY A 128 -10.30 -8.21 2.70
N ASN A 129 -10.69 -6.95 2.82
CA ASN A 129 -10.28 -5.89 1.90
C ASN A 129 -8.75 -5.64 1.94
N LEU A 130 -8.14 -5.88 3.11
CA LEU A 130 -6.69 -5.91 3.35
C LEU A 130 -6.33 -7.24 4.01
N ILE A 131 -5.05 -7.42 4.35
CA ILE A 131 -4.53 -8.55 5.13
C ILE A 131 -4.30 -8.05 6.56
N TYR A 132 -5.03 -8.59 7.53
CA TYR A 132 -5.00 -8.13 8.91
C TYR A 132 -4.20 -9.06 9.80
N PHE A 133 -3.31 -8.48 10.60
CA PHE A 133 -2.48 -9.14 11.60
C PHE A 133 -2.80 -8.54 12.97
N GLU A 134 -3.17 -9.37 13.94
CA GLU A 134 -3.47 -8.93 15.29
C GLU A 134 -2.19 -8.55 16.04
N LYS A 135 -2.10 -7.31 16.52
CA LYS A 135 -0.89 -6.76 17.18
C LYS A 135 -0.49 -7.51 18.43
N ALA A 136 -1.47 -8.02 19.19
CA ALA A 136 -1.20 -8.76 20.43
C ALA A 136 -0.35 -10.02 20.20
N GLN A 137 -0.44 -10.59 19.00
CA GLN A 137 0.30 -11.80 18.62
C GLN A 137 1.62 -11.51 17.92
N LEU A 138 1.91 -10.23 17.59
CA LEU A 138 3.06 -9.84 16.80
C LEU A 138 4.25 -9.43 17.68
N PRO A 139 5.37 -10.17 17.66
CA PRO A 139 6.65 -9.64 18.12
C PRO A 139 7.02 -8.38 17.33
N GLN A 140 7.68 -7.42 17.99
CA GLN A 140 7.98 -6.11 17.40
C GLN A 140 8.83 -6.24 16.11
N SER A 141 9.78 -7.17 16.09
CA SER A 141 10.61 -7.43 14.91
C SER A 141 9.79 -7.89 13.71
N LEU A 142 8.79 -8.75 13.93
CA LEU A 142 7.87 -9.22 12.90
C LEU A 142 6.94 -8.10 12.43
N ALA A 143 6.37 -7.32 13.35
CA ALA A 143 5.52 -6.18 13.02
C ALA A 143 6.26 -5.16 12.14
N ASN A 144 7.50 -4.83 12.50
CA ASN A 144 8.34 -3.93 11.71
C ASN A 144 8.61 -4.47 10.29
N ARG A 145 8.82 -5.78 10.17
CA ARG A 145 9.10 -6.40 8.87
C ARG A 145 7.84 -6.46 8.00
N LEU A 146 6.69 -6.77 8.58
CA LEU A 146 5.40 -6.75 7.88
C LEU A 146 5.10 -5.36 7.30
N ILE A 147 5.23 -4.30 8.08
CA ILE A 147 5.01 -2.92 7.61
C ILE A 147 5.91 -2.60 6.40
N ARG A 148 7.15 -3.09 6.40
CA ARG A 148 8.08 -2.87 5.30
C ARG A 148 7.73 -3.62 4.02
N LEU A 149 7.00 -4.75 4.10
CA LEU A 149 6.52 -5.44 2.89
C LEU A 149 5.58 -4.57 2.05
N ALA A 150 4.87 -3.66 2.69
CA ALA A 150 3.95 -2.73 2.03
C ALA A 150 4.59 -1.35 1.78
N ALA A 151 5.90 -1.25 1.75
CA ALA A 151 6.62 0.00 1.56
C ALA A 151 7.63 -0.11 0.43
N PHE A 152 7.77 0.97 -0.34
CA PHE A 152 8.74 1.06 -1.43
C PHE A 152 9.25 2.50 -1.59
N GLN A 153 10.40 2.63 -2.23
CA GLN A 153 10.98 3.93 -2.54
C GLN A 153 10.10 4.69 -3.54
N ASN A 154 9.90 5.98 -3.30
CA ASN A 154 9.10 6.82 -4.18
C ASN A 154 9.89 7.21 -5.45
N PRO A 155 9.54 6.68 -6.63
CA PRO A 155 10.29 6.98 -7.87
C PRO A 155 10.29 8.46 -8.23
N GLU A 156 9.23 9.20 -7.86
CA GLU A 156 9.14 10.63 -8.12
C GLU A 156 10.11 11.45 -7.27
N PHE A 157 10.30 11.06 -6.01
CA PHE A 157 11.29 11.67 -5.13
C PHE A 157 12.68 11.56 -5.75
N TYR A 158 13.10 10.34 -6.10
CA TYR A 158 14.44 10.09 -6.63
C TYR A 158 14.64 10.71 -8.02
N ARG A 159 13.61 10.74 -8.86
CA ARG A 159 13.67 11.46 -10.15
C ARG A 159 13.85 12.94 -9.96
N ALA A 160 13.08 13.59 -9.07
CA ALA A 160 13.21 15.00 -8.78
C ALA A 160 14.58 15.32 -8.16
N GLN A 161 15.07 14.47 -7.24
CA GLN A 161 16.40 14.60 -6.66
C GLN A 161 17.52 14.53 -7.72
N ALA A 162 17.44 13.56 -8.63
CA ALA A 162 18.41 13.41 -9.73
C ALA A 162 18.40 14.62 -10.67
N MET A 163 17.23 15.22 -10.88
CA MET A 163 17.07 16.45 -11.68
C MET A 163 17.39 17.74 -10.88
N ARG A 164 17.81 17.63 -9.62
CA ARG A 164 18.04 18.77 -8.70
C ARG A 164 16.83 19.67 -8.52
N MET A 165 15.62 19.09 -8.64
CA MET A 165 14.35 19.76 -8.40
C MET A 165 13.98 19.69 -6.91
N SER A 166 13.01 20.52 -6.49
CA SER A 166 12.48 20.45 -5.12
C SER A 166 11.81 19.11 -4.84
N VAL A 167 12.08 18.55 -3.69
CA VAL A 167 11.51 17.28 -3.21
C VAL A 167 10.69 17.44 -1.91
N TRP A 168 10.44 18.67 -1.50
CA TRP A 168 9.79 18.96 -0.21
C TRP A 168 8.39 18.38 -0.07
N ASP A 169 7.67 18.26 -1.19
CA ASP A 169 6.31 17.76 -1.30
C ASP A 169 6.22 16.24 -1.60
N LYS A 170 7.38 15.58 -1.71
CA LYS A 170 7.47 14.18 -2.10
C LYS A 170 8.05 13.34 -0.96
N PRO A 171 7.28 12.40 -0.39
CA PRO A 171 7.83 11.47 0.58
C PRO A 171 8.89 10.58 -0.08
N ARG A 172 9.95 10.27 0.65
CA ARG A 172 11.03 9.39 0.18
C ARG A 172 10.57 7.94 0.03
N VAL A 173 9.67 7.51 0.92
CA VAL A 173 9.11 6.16 0.97
C VAL A 173 7.59 6.26 0.90
N ILE A 174 7.00 5.46 0.04
CA ILE A 174 5.55 5.25 0.00
C ILE A 174 5.24 4.03 0.86
N GLY A 175 4.35 4.18 1.84
CA GLY A 175 3.97 3.12 2.76
C GLY A 175 2.47 2.88 2.71
N ASN A 176 2.07 1.68 2.27
CA ASN A 176 0.67 1.29 2.13
C ASN A 176 0.16 0.40 3.27
N ALA A 177 0.96 0.23 4.33
CA ALA A 177 0.50 -0.46 5.54
C ALA A 177 -0.41 0.47 6.36
N GLU A 178 -1.53 -0.06 6.82
CA GLU A 178 -2.45 0.65 7.69
C GLU A 178 -2.32 0.17 9.14
N ASN A 179 -2.46 1.12 10.07
CA ASN A 179 -2.29 0.87 11.48
C ASN A 179 -3.61 1.11 12.22
N TYR A 180 -4.36 0.03 12.47
CA TYR A 180 -5.58 0.03 13.28
C TYR A 180 -5.25 -0.12 14.78
N PRO A 181 -6.17 0.18 15.70
CA PRO A 181 -5.91 0.06 17.13
C PRO A 181 -5.38 -1.33 17.53
N GLN A 182 -5.96 -2.40 17.01
CA GLN A 182 -5.61 -3.79 17.35
C GLN A 182 -4.93 -4.56 16.22
N HIS A 183 -4.85 -4.01 15.00
CA HIS A 183 -4.33 -4.70 13.84
C HIS A 183 -3.33 -3.85 13.06
N ILE A 184 -2.40 -4.54 12.42
CA ILE A 184 -1.64 -3.99 11.29
C ILE A 184 -2.26 -4.60 10.04
N ALA A 185 -2.54 -3.78 9.04
CA ALA A 185 -3.11 -4.24 7.79
C ALA A 185 -2.19 -3.94 6.61
N LEU A 186 -2.08 -4.88 5.69
CA LEU A 186 -1.29 -4.77 4.47
C LEU A 186 -2.20 -4.90 3.24
N PRO A 187 -1.85 -4.29 2.10
CA PRO A 187 -2.52 -4.54 0.83
C PRO A 187 -2.50 -6.03 0.46
N ARG A 188 -3.58 -6.51 -0.15
CA ARG A 188 -3.72 -7.94 -0.53
C ARG A 188 -2.59 -8.46 -1.42
N GLY A 189 -1.99 -7.61 -2.24
CA GLY A 189 -0.82 -7.96 -3.04
C GLY A 189 0.43 -8.35 -2.24
N CYS A 190 0.46 -8.10 -0.93
CA CYS A 190 1.54 -8.52 -0.04
C CYS A 190 1.34 -9.93 0.55
N LEU A 191 0.27 -10.67 0.19
CA LEU A 191 -0.08 -11.94 0.84
C LEU A 191 1.04 -12.98 0.70
N ASP A 192 1.51 -13.20 -0.52
CA ASP A 192 2.55 -14.20 -0.79
C ASP A 192 3.85 -13.88 -0.03
N ALA A 193 4.27 -12.61 -0.09
CA ALA A 193 5.47 -12.14 0.62
C ALA A 193 5.31 -12.24 2.15
N ALA A 194 4.11 -11.98 2.67
CA ALA A 194 3.83 -12.14 4.09
C ALA A 194 3.84 -13.62 4.52
N GLN A 195 3.25 -14.50 3.74
CA GLN A 195 3.28 -15.95 4.00
C GLN A 195 4.70 -16.51 3.93
N GLU A 196 5.51 -16.05 2.95
CA GLU A 196 6.92 -16.42 2.85
C GLU A 196 7.70 -15.95 4.08
N LEU A 197 7.52 -14.69 4.49
CA LEU A 197 8.14 -14.15 5.71
C LEU A 197 7.78 -14.99 6.96
N LEU A 198 6.52 -15.37 7.13
CA LEU A 198 6.07 -16.21 8.24
C LEU A 198 6.73 -17.59 8.19
N ARG A 199 6.73 -18.24 7.02
CA ARG A 199 7.33 -19.55 6.80
C ARG A 199 8.83 -19.56 7.09
N ASP A 200 9.57 -18.54 6.63
CA ASP A 200 11.02 -18.40 6.84
C ASP A 200 11.38 -18.25 8.32
N ASN A 201 10.44 -17.74 9.12
CA ASN A 201 10.58 -17.61 10.57
C ASN A 201 9.96 -18.76 11.35
N GLY A 202 9.51 -19.83 10.68
CA GLY A 202 8.92 -21.01 11.30
C GLY A 202 7.54 -20.79 11.89
N ILE A 203 6.81 -19.80 11.42
CA ILE A 203 5.46 -19.45 11.88
C ILE A 203 4.43 -20.06 10.93
N ARG A 204 3.52 -20.89 11.45
CA ARG A 204 2.41 -21.42 10.66
C ARG A 204 1.37 -20.31 10.43
N CYS A 205 1.10 -19.99 9.17
CA CYS A 205 0.07 -19.05 8.77
C CYS A 205 -1.30 -19.76 8.76
N GLU A 206 -2.23 -19.31 9.59
CA GLU A 206 -3.63 -19.77 9.60
C GLU A 206 -4.46 -18.68 8.92
N LEU A 207 -4.70 -18.87 7.62
CA LEU A 207 -5.44 -17.89 6.83
C LEU A 207 -6.95 -18.04 7.07
N ARG A 208 -7.58 -16.96 7.51
CA ARG A 208 -9.02 -16.83 7.65
C ARG A 208 -9.53 -15.93 6.54
N ASP A 209 -10.17 -16.50 5.54
CA ASP A 209 -10.71 -15.77 4.40
C ASP A 209 -12.11 -15.24 4.73
N GLU A 210 -12.24 -13.94 4.85
CA GLU A 210 -13.48 -13.22 5.10
C GLU A 210 -13.84 -12.26 3.94
N ARG A 211 -13.29 -12.53 2.77
CA ARG A 211 -13.61 -11.73 1.59
C ARG A 211 -15.05 -11.97 1.14
N TYR A 212 -15.66 -10.95 0.63
CA TYR A 212 -16.92 -11.09 -0.09
C TYR A 212 -16.69 -11.84 -1.41
N GLY A 213 -17.32 -12.99 -1.55
CA GLY A 213 -17.14 -13.88 -2.71
C GLY A 213 -17.91 -13.43 -3.96
N GLY A 214 -18.83 -12.49 -3.81
CA GLY A 214 -19.71 -12.02 -4.87
C GLY A 214 -21.00 -12.83 -5.01
N GLU A 215 -21.96 -12.26 -5.73
CA GLU A 215 -23.19 -12.92 -6.10
C GLU A 215 -23.00 -13.74 -7.39
N PRO A 216 -23.59 -14.93 -7.51
CA PRO A 216 -23.50 -15.74 -8.71
C PRO A 216 -24.00 -14.98 -9.94
N LEU A 217 -23.25 -15.06 -11.01
CA LEU A 217 -23.57 -14.44 -12.30
C LEU A 217 -23.51 -15.48 -13.40
N ASP A 218 -24.67 -15.80 -13.97
CA ASP A 218 -24.77 -16.73 -15.09
C ASP A 218 -24.66 -15.97 -16.42
N VAL A 219 -23.44 -15.90 -16.92
CA VAL A 219 -23.12 -15.32 -18.24
C VAL A 219 -22.06 -16.14 -18.93
N THR A 220 -22.14 -16.24 -20.25
CA THR A 220 -21.18 -16.99 -21.05
C THR A 220 -20.44 -16.07 -22.00
N PHE A 221 -19.17 -16.33 -22.22
CA PHE A 221 -18.39 -15.60 -23.22
C PHE A 221 -18.76 -16.05 -24.63
N VAL A 222 -19.19 -15.09 -25.46
CA VAL A 222 -19.52 -15.28 -26.85
C VAL A 222 -18.36 -14.81 -27.71
N GLY A 223 -17.60 -15.73 -28.27
CA GLY A 223 -16.47 -15.40 -29.12
C GLY A 223 -15.34 -16.43 -29.06
N LYS A 224 -14.24 -16.13 -29.73
CA LYS A 224 -13.04 -16.96 -29.75
C LYS A 224 -11.83 -16.12 -29.35
N LEU A 225 -11.11 -16.57 -28.33
CA LEU A 225 -9.85 -15.97 -27.93
C LEU A 225 -8.73 -16.35 -28.91
N ARG A 226 -7.85 -15.42 -29.16
CA ARG A 226 -6.56 -15.72 -29.79
C ARG A 226 -5.67 -16.49 -28.80
N PRO A 227 -4.64 -17.22 -29.25
CA PRO A 227 -3.77 -18.00 -28.38
C PRO A 227 -3.10 -17.15 -27.27
N ASP A 228 -2.64 -15.94 -27.61
CA ASP A 228 -2.04 -14.98 -26.69
C ASP A 228 -3.04 -14.50 -25.61
N GLN A 229 -4.27 -14.23 -25.99
CA GLN A 229 -5.35 -13.87 -25.08
C GLN A 229 -5.74 -15.05 -24.17
N GLN A 230 -5.77 -16.26 -24.71
CA GLN A 230 -6.10 -17.46 -23.95
C GLN A 230 -5.07 -17.72 -22.85
N SER A 231 -3.78 -17.59 -23.18
CA SER A 231 -2.69 -17.72 -22.20
C SER A 231 -2.77 -16.65 -21.11
N ALA A 232 -3.00 -15.39 -21.50
CA ALA A 232 -3.12 -14.29 -20.57
C ALA A 232 -4.31 -14.47 -19.62
N VAL A 233 -5.49 -14.82 -20.12
CA VAL A 233 -6.69 -15.08 -19.30
C VAL A 233 -6.45 -16.26 -18.37
N ALA A 234 -5.83 -17.34 -18.82
CA ALA A 234 -5.52 -18.49 -17.97
C ALA A 234 -4.57 -18.10 -16.83
N ALA A 235 -3.52 -17.35 -17.13
CA ALA A 235 -2.59 -16.83 -16.10
C ALA A 235 -3.29 -15.93 -15.09
N MET A 236 -4.13 -14.98 -15.54
CA MET A 236 -4.87 -14.08 -14.67
C MET A 236 -5.88 -14.82 -13.76
N LEU A 237 -6.51 -15.87 -14.26
CA LEU A 237 -7.47 -16.66 -13.48
C LEU A 237 -6.82 -17.57 -12.44
N SER A 238 -5.52 -17.82 -12.54
CA SER A 238 -4.76 -18.61 -11.55
C SER A 238 -4.52 -17.85 -10.25
N TYR A 239 -4.77 -16.54 -10.23
CA TYR A 239 -4.55 -15.67 -9.08
C TYR A 239 -5.80 -14.87 -8.74
N ASP A 240 -5.93 -14.47 -7.49
CA ASP A 240 -7.02 -13.60 -7.03
C ASP A 240 -6.83 -12.13 -7.46
N ALA A 241 -5.60 -11.71 -7.60
CA ALA A 241 -5.24 -10.37 -8.07
C ALA A 241 -4.06 -10.43 -9.05
N GLY A 242 -4.04 -9.53 -10.03
CA GLY A 242 -2.96 -9.46 -11.01
C GLY A 242 -3.09 -8.25 -11.93
N VAL A 243 -2.02 -7.96 -12.65
CA VAL A 243 -1.98 -6.88 -13.65
C VAL A 243 -1.68 -7.48 -15.02
N LEU A 244 -2.59 -7.23 -15.98
CA LEU A 244 -2.38 -7.56 -17.37
C LEU A 244 -1.73 -6.39 -18.10
N CYS A 245 -0.41 -6.46 -18.30
CA CYS A 245 0.31 -5.54 -19.16
C CYS A 245 0.25 -6.02 -20.60
N ALA A 246 -0.50 -5.32 -21.43
CA ALA A 246 -0.71 -5.71 -22.83
C ALA A 246 -0.65 -4.50 -23.77
N PRO A 247 -0.12 -4.66 -25.00
CA PRO A 247 -0.02 -3.59 -25.98
C PRO A 247 -1.40 -3.09 -26.42
N THR A 248 -1.40 -1.94 -27.09
CA THR A 248 -2.60 -1.43 -27.77
C THR A 248 -3.12 -2.48 -28.77
N ALA A 249 -4.43 -2.58 -28.89
CA ALA A 249 -5.12 -3.57 -29.76
C ALA A 249 -4.98 -5.06 -29.34
N PHE A 250 -4.40 -5.36 -28.17
CA PHE A 250 -4.40 -6.72 -27.63
C PHE A 250 -5.83 -7.27 -27.42
N GLY A 251 -6.81 -6.41 -27.18
CA GLY A 251 -8.17 -6.80 -26.83
C GLY A 251 -8.37 -7.00 -25.33
N LYS A 252 -7.85 -6.10 -24.51
CA LYS A 252 -8.01 -6.12 -23.03
C LYS A 252 -9.46 -6.32 -22.61
N THR A 253 -10.42 -5.66 -23.31
CA THR A 253 -11.85 -5.81 -23.02
C THR A 253 -12.38 -7.23 -23.29
N VAL A 254 -11.84 -7.92 -24.31
CA VAL A 254 -12.20 -9.32 -24.64
C VAL A 254 -11.70 -10.25 -23.52
N ALA A 255 -10.47 -10.03 -23.07
CA ALA A 255 -9.91 -10.77 -21.92
C ALA A 255 -10.75 -10.54 -20.67
N ALA A 256 -11.12 -9.29 -20.36
CA ALA A 256 -11.95 -8.92 -19.23
C ALA A 256 -13.34 -9.59 -19.29
N ALA A 257 -14.03 -9.54 -20.43
CA ALA A 257 -15.31 -10.21 -20.61
C ALA A 257 -15.21 -11.72 -20.38
N THR A 258 -14.13 -12.33 -20.88
CA THR A 258 -13.89 -13.77 -20.66
C THR A 258 -13.66 -14.08 -19.18
N MET A 259 -12.92 -13.22 -18.46
CA MET A 259 -12.68 -13.37 -17.04
C MET A 259 -13.96 -13.23 -16.22
N ILE A 260 -14.83 -12.26 -16.54
CA ILE A 260 -16.15 -12.12 -15.92
C ILE A 260 -16.96 -13.41 -16.07
N ALA A 261 -17.06 -13.92 -17.30
CA ALA A 261 -17.81 -15.15 -17.57
C ALA A 261 -17.22 -16.37 -16.84
N ARG A 262 -15.88 -16.49 -16.77
CA ARG A 262 -15.24 -17.65 -16.13
C ARG A 262 -15.23 -17.60 -14.62
N ARG A 263 -15.20 -16.41 -14.01
CA ARG A 263 -15.35 -16.26 -12.57
C ARG A 263 -16.77 -16.47 -12.09
N GLY A 264 -17.77 -16.19 -12.94
CA GLY A 264 -19.17 -16.46 -12.67
C GLY A 264 -19.74 -15.71 -11.45
N VAL A 265 -19.17 -14.57 -11.12
CA VAL A 265 -19.63 -13.71 -10.02
C VAL A 265 -19.83 -12.28 -10.53
N ASN A 266 -20.68 -11.54 -9.82
CA ASN A 266 -20.95 -10.15 -10.16
C ASN A 266 -19.67 -9.30 -10.20
N ALA A 267 -19.61 -8.36 -11.15
CA ALA A 267 -18.41 -7.64 -11.46
C ALA A 267 -18.62 -6.14 -11.60
N VAL A 268 -17.63 -5.37 -11.16
CA VAL A 268 -17.53 -3.94 -11.46
C VAL A 268 -16.31 -3.64 -12.30
N VAL A 269 -16.49 -2.86 -13.37
CA VAL A 269 -15.42 -2.37 -14.23
C VAL A 269 -15.21 -0.89 -13.95
N LEU A 270 -14.01 -0.54 -13.51
CA LEU A 270 -13.62 0.82 -13.20
C LEU A 270 -12.90 1.44 -14.40
N VAL A 271 -13.39 2.59 -14.82
CA VAL A 271 -12.80 3.37 -15.92
C VAL A 271 -12.46 4.79 -15.47
N HIS A 272 -11.46 5.39 -16.08
CA HIS A 272 -10.99 6.73 -15.71
C HIS A 272 -11.73 7.89 -16.42
N ARG A 273 -12.52 7.60 -17.47
CA ARG A 273 -13.26 8.61 -18.26
C ARG A 273 -14.68 8.17 -18.58
N THR A 274 -15.58 9.15 -18.64
CA THR A 274 -17.01 8.93 -18.91
C THR A 274 -17.26 8.35 -20.31
N GLU A 275 -16.44 8.70 -21.30
CA GLU A 275 -16.58 8.23 -22.67
C GLU A 275 -16.39 6.71 -22.78
N LEU A 276 -15.61 6.13 -21.88
CA LEU A 276 -15.35 4.70 -21.84
C LEU A 276 -16.57 3.89 -21.35
N LEU A 277 -17.49 4.50 -20.58
CA LEU A 277 -18.67 3.80 -20.06
C LEU A 277 -19.48 3.15 -21.20
N LYS A 278 -19.80 3.92 -22.24
CA LYS A 278 -20.57 3.43 -23.39
C LYS A 278 -19.81 2.38 -24.16
N GLN A 279 -18.51 2.61 -24.40
CA GLN A 279 -17.66 1.66 -25.14
C GLN A 279 -17.56 0.31 -24.41
N TRP A 280 -17.35 0.33 -23.09
CA TRP A 280 -17.33 -0.88 -22.28
C TRP A 280 -18.69 -1.58 -22.26
N GLN A 281 -19.78 -0.83 -22.13
CA GLN A 281 -21.12 -1.37 -22.12
C GLN A 281 -21.45 -2.12 -23.44
N GLU A 282 -21.20 -1.49 -24.59
CA GLU A 282 -21.45 -2.09 -25.90
C GLU A 282 -20.60 -3.35 -26.12
N ARG A 283 -19.34 -3.32 -25.70
CA ARG A 283 -18.43 -4.47 -25.86
C ARG A 283 -18.81 -5.62 -24.93
N LEU A 284 -19.12 -5.35 -23.66
CA LEU A 284 -19.55 -6.39 -22.73
C LEU A 284 -20.88 -7.03 -23.18
N GLN A 285 -21.82 -6.26 -23.69
CA GLN A 285 -23.06 -6.78 -24.26
C GLN A 285 -22.78 -7.76 -25.42
N ALA A 286 -21.90 -7.36 -26.34
CA ALA A 286 -21.53 -8.19 -27.48
C ALA A 286 -20.80 -9.46 -27.08
N PHE A 287 -19.81 -9.37 -26.18
CA PHE A 287 -18.98 -10.51 -25.78
C PHE A 287 -19.62 -11.45 -24.76
N LEU A 288 -20.62 -10.99 -24.02
CA LEU A 288 -21.33 -11.82 -23.04
C LEU A 288 -22.73 -12.24 -23.54
N GLY A 289 -23.17 -11.74 -24.70
CA GLY A 289 -24.49 -12.07 -25.25
C GLY A 289 -25.66 -11.62 -24.37
N ILE A 290 -25.50 -10.55 -23.59
CA ILE A 290 -26.47 -10.09 -22.59
C ILE A 290 -27.16 -8.78 -22.99
N GLY A 291 -28.41 -8.61 -22.53
CA GLY A 291 -29.19 -7.42 -22.80
C GLY A 291 -28.77 -6.19 -22.01
N LYS A 292 -29.21 -5.01 -22.43
CA LYS A 292 -28.88 -3.72 -21.79
C LYS A 292 -29.25 -3.66 -20.31
N GLY A 293 -30.28 -4.38 -19.85
CA GLY A 293 -30.73 -4.37 -18.46
C GLY A 293 -29.80 -5.09 -17.48
N THR A 294 -28.83 -5.87 -17.95
CA THR A 294 -27.88 -6.60 -17.10
C THR A 294 -26.63 -5.76 -16.75
N ILE A 295 -26.36 -4.72 -17.54
CA ILE A 295 -25.19 -3.87 -17.37
C ILE A 295 -25.64 -2.49 -16.89
N GLY A 296 -25.18 -2.10 -15.69
CA GLY A 296 -25.38 -0.77 -15.15
C GLY A 296 -24.22 0.17 -15.47
N THR A 297 -24.45 1.46 -15.27
CA THR A 297 -23.45 2.51 -15.45
C THR A 297 -23.53 3.54 -14.33
N ILE A 298 -22.35 3.92 -13.81
CA ILE A 298 -22.19 4.89 -12.74
C ILE A 298 -21.17 5.94 -13.19
N GLY A 299 -21.63 7.17 -13.38
CA GLY A 299 -20.80 8.28 -13.86
C GLY A 299 -21.57 9.18 -14.83
N GLY A 300 -21.01 10.35 -15.14
CA GLY A 300 -21.64 11.32 -16.03
C GLY A 300 -23.01 11.81 -15.54
N GLY A 301 -23.21 11.94 -14.23
CA GLY A 301 -24.48 12.36 -13.62
C GLY A 301 -25.54 11.26 -13.54
N LYS A 302 -25.21 10.01 -13.89
CA LYS A 302 -26.10 8.85 -13.81
C LYS A 302 -25.54 7.82 -12.82
N ALA A 303 -26.43 7.26 -12.00
CA ALA A 303 -26.10 6.16 -11.09
C ALA A 303 -27.18 5.07 -11.25
N LYS A 304 -27.00 4.18 -12.21
CA LYS A 304 -27.90 3.04 -12.47
C LYS A 304 -27.09 1.75 -12.30
N ALA A 305 -26.80 1.40 -11.05
CA ALA A 305 -26.20 0.13 -10.72
C ALA A 305 -27.23 -1.00 -10.87
N THR A 306 -26.80 -2.14 -11.38
CA THR A 306 -27.62 -3.38 -11.45
C THR A 306 -27.21 -4.37 -10.37
N GLY A 307 -26.03 -4.23 -9.79
CA GLY A 307 -25.42 -5.20 -8.87
C GLY A 307 -24.94 -6.49 -9.58
N LYS A 308 -25.08 -6.59 -10.89
CA LYS A 308 -24.64 -7.74 -11.71
C LYS A 308 -23.33 -7.44 -12.41
N ILE A 309 -23.37 -6.64 -13.46
CA ILE A 309 -22.18 -6.12 -14.11
C ILE A 309 -22.35 -4.62 -14.20
N ASP A 310 -21.50 -3.88 -13.55
CA ASP A 310 -21.58 -2.43 -13.54
C ASP A 310 -20.26 -1.81 -14.00
N ILE A 311 -20.37 -0.72 -14.75
CA ILE A 311 -19.23 0.05 -15.22
C ILE A 311 -19.27 1.40 -14.55
N ALA A 312 -18.22 1.76 -13.86
CA ALA A 312 -18.16 2.97 -13.05
C ALA A 312 -16.95 3.84 -13.38
N VAL A 313 -17.17 5.15 -13.43
CA VAL A 313 -16.08 6.11 -13.46
C VAL A 313 -15.47 6.22 -12.06
N MET A 314 -14.16 6.01 -11.92
CA MET A 314 -13.48 6.00 -10.60
C MET A 314 -13.79 7.24 -9.76
N GLN A 315 -13.75 8.44 -10.37
CA GLN A 315 -14.06 9.69 -9.68
C GLN A 315 -15.51 9.78 -9.16
N SER A 316 -16.42 9.00 -9.75
CA SER A 316 -17.83 8.95 -9.29
C SER A 316 -18.01 8.03 -8.08
N LEU A 317 -17.03 7.18 -7.79
CA LEU A 317 -17.03 6.27 -6.66
C LEU A 317 -16.16 6.77 -5.49
N SER A 318 -15.39 7.83 -5.70
CA SER A 318 -14.59 8.44 -4.64
C SER A 318 -15.04 9.89 -4.42
N ARG A 319 -15.37 10.24 -3.19
CA ARG A 319 -15.75 11.60 -2.80
C ARG A 319 -15.06 11.95 -1.48
N GLN A 320 -14.31 13.05 -1.48
CA GLN A 320 -13.60 13.54 -0.28
C GLN A 320 -12.68 12.51 0.37
N GLY A 321 -12.07 11.61 -0.43
CA GLY A 321 -11.21 10.55 0.09
C GLY A 321 -11.94 9.30 0.60
N GLU A 322 -13.26 9.29 0.58
CA GLU A 322 -14.06 8.11 0.91
C GLU A 322 -14.51 7.38 -0.36
N VAL A 323 -14.40 6.06 -0.34
CA VAL A 323 -14.87 5.20 -1.42
C VAL A 323 -16.32 4.83 -1.18
N ASN A 324 -17.15 4.90 -2.22
CA ASN A 324 -18.56 4.53 -2.14
C ASN A 324 -18.68 3.03 -1.79
N SER A 325 -19.45 2.71 -0.76
CA SER A 325 -19.67 1.34 -0.27
C SER A 325 -20.26 0.39 -1.32
N LEU A 326 -20.80 0.91 -2.40
CA LEU A 326 -21.31 0.09 -3.51
C LEU A 326 -20.24 -0.89 -4.04
N VAL A 327 -18.95 -0.51 -4.04
CA VAL A 327 -17.86 -1.39 -4.52
C VAL A 327 -17.67 -2.65 -3.68
N GLU A 328 -18.13 -2.65 -2.43
CA GLU A 328 -18.06 -3.80 -1.52
C GLU A 328 -19.00 -4.94 -1.94
N ASN A 329 -19.95 -4.66 -2.80
CA ASN A 329 -20.98 -5.61 -3.23
C ASN A 329 -20.61 -6.42 -4.48
N TYR A 330 -19.36 -6.36 -4.94
CA TYR A 330 -18.88 -7.08 -6.13
C TYR A 330 -17.80 -8.08 -5.78
N GLY A 331 -17.96 -9.32 -6.29
CA GLY A 331 -16.94 -10.35 -6.14
C GLY A 331 -15.76 -10.21 -7.10
N HIS A 332 -15.90 -9.44 -8.18
CA HIS A 332 -14.85 -9.22 -9.16
C HIS A 332 -14.71 -7.75 -9.54
N VAL A 333 -13.52 -7.20 -9.39
CA VAL A 333 -13.19 -5.82 -9.76
C VAL A 333 -12.19 -5.82 -10.91
N ILE A 334 -12.49 -5.10 -11.98
CA ILE A 334 -11.61 -4.88 -13.12
C ILE A 334 -11.31 -3.40 -13.23
N VAL A 335 -10.05 -3.04 -13.27
CA VAL A 335 -9.60 -1.65 -13.42
C VAL A 335 -8.97 -1.47 -14.79
N ASP A 336 -9.62 -0.69 -15.65
CA ASP A 336 -9.07 -0.32 -16.96
C ASP A 336 -8.08 0.83 -16.80
N GLU A 337 -6.90 0.70 -17.44
CA GLU A 337 -5.79 1.66 -17.36
C GLU A 337 -5.41 1.95 -15.88
N CYS A 338 -5.11 0.89 -15.12
CA CYS A 338 -4.88 0.94 -13.68
C CYS A 338 -3.74 1.90 -13.24
N HIS A 339 -2.90 2.36 -14.17
CA HIS A 339 -1.87 3.37 -13.91
C HIS A 339 -2.46 4.77 -13.59
N HIS A 340 -3.77 4.97 -13.77
CA HIS A 340 -4.49 6.17 -13.34
C HIS A 340 -5.05 6.08 -11.91
N VAL A 341 -4.87 4.95 -11.24
CA VAL A 341 -5.21 4.80 -9.82
C VAL A 341 -3.99 5.28 -9.02
N GLY A 342 -4.13 6.43 -8.35
CA GLY A 342 -3.11 7.04 -7.52
C GLY A 342 -3.50 7.06 -6.06
#